data_a52f8326b9a9a5430d1bd171b10598fd
#
_entry.id   a52f8326b9a9a5430d1bd171b10598fd
#
_cell.length_a   1.000
_cell.length_b   1.000
_cell.length_c   1.000
_cell.angle_alpha   90.00
_cell.angle_beta   90.00
_cell.angle_gamma   90.00
#
_symmetry.space_group_name_H-M   'P 1'
#
loop_
_entity.id
_entity.type
_entity.pdbx_description
1 polymer ?
#
loop_
_entity_poly.entity_id
_entity_poly.type
_entity_poly.pdbx_seq_one_letter_code
_entity_poly.pdbx_strand_id
1 'polypeptide(L)'
;HYVRKGYYSLDKEEKKKGLDIFWFIWENKNSPVFGKQKMTTFERYFVADKKTHVEPKNPYYRLLEKEEIVNRILAEFGLHGEECHIINGHIPVESKKGESPIKCNGKLLIIDGGFSKAYQGKTGIAGYTLIYNSYGLVIAAHEPFESVEKAVQEGRDVHSHRLLVEHVVKRKTVADTDVGRSIQENIRELEKLLQAYREGAI
;
A
#
# COMPACT_ATOMS: atom_id res chain seq x y z
N HIS A 1 4.20 12.80 -9.82
CA HIS A 1 4.25 14.21 -10.18
C HIS A 1 4.68 14.42 -11.63
N TYR A 2 5.89 14.03 -12.04
CA TYR A 2 6.42 14.23 -13.39
C TYR A 2 5.58 13.62 -14.51
N VAL A 3 5.05 12.41 -14.34
CA VAL A 3 4.18 11.75 -15.32
C VAL A 3 2.90 12.56 -15.55
N ARG A 4 2.22 12.97 -14.46
CA ARG A 4 1.00 13.78 -14.56
C ARG A 4 1.26 15.13 -15.21
N LYS A 5 2.31 15.83 -14.74
CA LYS A 5 2.69 17.12 -15.31
C LYS A 5 3.03 17.00 -16.80
N GLY A 6 3.83 16.01 -17.18
CA GLY A 6 4.19 15.76 -18.57
C GLY A 6 3.00 15.43 -19.47
N TYR A 7 2.03 14.63 -18.97
CA TYR A 7 0.85 14.27 -19.74
C TYR A 7 0.01 15.51 -20.14
N TYR A 8 -0.19 16.44 -19.19
CA TYR A 8 -1.01 17.64 -19.42
C TYR A 8 -0.23 18.84 -19.95
N SER A 9 1.10 18.80 -19.99
CA SER A 9 1.92 19.91 -20.46
C SER A 9 1.76 20.15 -21.97
N LEU A 10 1.70 21.42 -22.35
CA LEU A 10 1.78 21.88 -23.73
C LEU A 10 3.24 22.04 -24.18
N ASP A 11 4.18 22.13 -23.23
CA ASP A 11 5.61 22.17 -23.51
C ASP A 11 6.11 20.79 -23.96
N LYS A 12 6.79 20.75 -25.10
CA LYS A 12 7.24 19.50 -25.73
C LYS A 12 8.30 18.76 -24.91
N GLU A 13 9.21 19.49 -24.27
CA GLU A 13 10.29 18.88 -23.47
C GLU A 13 9.74 18.31 -22.15
N GLU A 14 8.85 19.05 -21.48
CA GLU A 14 8.16 18.53 -20.29
C GLU A 14 7.32 17.29 -20.62
N LYS A 15 6.59 17.33 -21.73
CA LYS A 15 5.77 16.20 -22.19
C LYS A 15 6.63 14.98 -22.47
N LYS A 16 7.74 15.16 -23.19
CA LYS A 16 8.68 14.08 -23.49
C LYS A 16 9.26 13.49 -22.20
N LYS A 17 9.74 14.33 -21.30
CA LYS A 17 10.27 13.86 -19.99
C LYS A 17 9.24 13.07 -19.19
N GLY A 18 7.99 13.52 -19.15
CA GLY A 18 6.91 12.81 -18.49
C GLY A 18 6.61 11.44 -19.09
N LEU A 19 6.62 11.35 -20.43
CA LEU A 19 6.44 10.11 -21.17
C LEU A 19 7.63 9.15 -20.98
N ASP A 20 8.86 9.65 -21.02
CA ASP A 20 10.07 8.85 -20.78
C ASP A 20 10.08 8.25 -19.37
N ILE A 21 9.68 9.02 -18.35
CA ILE A 21 9.53 8.52 -16.98
C ILE A 21 8.41 7.46 -16.89
N PHE A 22 7.29 7.70 -17.55
CA PHE A 22 6.19 6.72 -17.60
C PHE A 22 6.64 5.40 -18.23
N TRP A 23 7.35 5.49 -19.37
CA TRP A 23 7.93 4.34 -20.05
C TRP A 23 8.92 3.58 -19.17
N PHE A 24 9.82 4.31 -18.47
CA PHE A 24 10.74 3.71 -17.51
C PHE A 24 9.99 2.94 -16.40
N ILE A 25 8.94 3.54 -15.82
CA ILE A 25 8.16 2.89 -14.75
C ILE A 25 7.48 1.62 -15.29
N TRP A 26 6.99 1.65 -16.52
CA TRP A 26 6.27 0.53 -17.13
C TRP A 26 7.18 -0.65 -17.48
N GLU A 27 8.32 -0.40 -18.09
CA GLU A 27 9.12 -1.45 -18.76
C GLU A 27 10.43 -1.80 -18.05
N ASN A 28 11.03 -0.86 -17.32
CA ASN A 28 12.38 -1.06 -16.82
C ASN A 28 12.43 -2.04 -15.65
N LYS A 29 13.35 -3.01 -15.73
CA LYS A 29 13.59 -4.01 -14.69
C LYS A 29 13.96 -3.42 -13.32
N ASN A 30 14.44 -2.20 -13.27
CA ASN A 30 14.75 -1.46 -12.04
C ASN A 30 13.56 -0.66 -11.51
N SER A 31 12.44 -0.65 -12.25
CA SER A 31 11.22 0.01 -11.79
C SER A 31 10.65 -0.74 -10.56
N PRO A 32 10.22 -0.02 -9.52
CA PRO A 32 9.56 -0.64 -8.37
C PRO A 32 8.27 -1.39 -8.73
N VAL A 33 7.62 -1.00 -9.83
CA VAL A 33 6.40 -1.65 -10.32
C VAL A 33 6.70 -3.01 -10.98
N PHE A 34 7.91 -3.23 -11.47
CA PHE A 34 8.24 -4.45 -12.20
C PHE A 34 8.29 -5.70 -11.31
N GLY A 35 8.58 -5.59 -10.04
CA GLY A 35 8.52 -6.66 -9.04
C GLY A 35 9.52 -7.80 -9.18
N LYS A 36 10.02 -8.07 -10.38
CA LYS A 36 10.97 -9.14 -10.73
C LYS A 36 12.08 -8.59 -11.60
N GLN A 37 13.22 -9.29 -11.64
CA GLN A 37 14.34 -8.91 -12.50
C GLN A 37 14.14 -9.32 -13.97
N LYS A 38 13.31 -10.33 -14.20
CA LYS A 38 12.92 -10.79 -15.54
C LYS A 38 11.55 -11.47 -15.49
N MET A 39 10.88 -11.52 -16.63
CA MET A 39 9.70 -12.33 -16.89
C MET A 39 10.11 -13.53 -17.72
N THR A 40 9.58 -14.71 -17.42
CA THR A 40 9.92 -15.98 -18.08
C THR A 40 8.74 -16.64 -18.77
N THR A 41 7.84 -15.83 -19.33
CA THR A 41 6.62 -16.33 -19.96
C THR A 41 6.93 -17.25 -21.15
N PHE A 42 7.80 -16.82 -22.04
CA PHE A 42 8.16 -17.61 -23.23
C PHE A 42 9.00 -18.85 -22.87
N GLU A 43 9.93 -18.70 -21.92
CA GLU A 43 10.75 -19.82 -21.46
C GLU A 43 9.88 -20.94 -20.89
N ARG A 44 8.81 -20.61 -20.16
CA ARG A 44 7.86 -21.59 -19.61
C ARG A 44 7.09 -22.36 -20.67
N TYR A 45 6.84 -21.74 -21.83
CA TYR A 45 6.11 -22.37 -22.92
C TYR A 45 7.02 -23.14 -23.88
N PHE A 46 8.22 -22.65 -24.14
CA PHE A 46 9.05 -23.12 -25.25
C PHE A 46 10.36 -23.77 -24.85
N VAL A 47 10.80 -23.65 -23.58
CA VAL A 47 12.08 -24.18 -23.10
C VAL A 47 11.85 -25.21 -22.01
N ALA A 48 12.32 -26.44 -22.24
CA ALA A 48 12.16 -27.55 -21.28
C ALA A 48 13.04 -27.40 -20.02
N ASP A 49 14.15 -26.67 -20.12
CA ASP A 49 15.05 -26.44 -18.97
C ASP A 49 14.41 -25.52 -17.94
N LYS A 50 13.97 -26.10 -16.83
CA LYS A 50 13.33 -25.38 -15.72
C LYS A 50 14.20 -24.32 -15.05
N LYS A 51 15.53 -24.37 -15.22
CA LYS A 51 16.42 -23.33 -14.71
C LYS A 51 16.17 -21.97 -15.38
N THR A 52 15.74 -21.98 -16.63
CA THR A 52 15.38 -20.77 -17.36
C THR A 52 14.10 -20.13 -16.86
N HIS A 53 13.23 -20.88 -16.17
CA HIS A 53 11.93 -20.43 -15.63
C HIS A 53 12.05 -19.64 -14.32
N VAL A 54 13.24 -19.49 -13.77
CA VAL A 54 13.46 -18.77 -12.51
C VAL A 54 13.30 -17.28 -12.72
N GLU A 55 12.42 -16.66 -11.93
CA GLU A 55 12.16 -15.22 -11.93
C GLU A 55 12.62 -14.62 -10.58
N PRO A 56 13.88 -14.13 -10.50
CA PRO A 56 14.36 -13.50 -9.27
C PRO A 56 13.54 -12.27 -8.93
N LYS A 57 13.17 -12.13 -7.67
CA LYS A 57 12.47 -10.93 -7.17
C LYS A 57 13.38 -9.70 -7.29
N ASN A 58 12.78 -8.53 -7.51
CA ASN A 58 13.49 -7.25 -7.46
C ASN A 58 14.18 -7.08 -6.09
N PRO A 59 15.40 -6.50 -6.03
CA PRO A 59 16.11 -6.26 -4.77
C PRO A 59 15.28 -5.50 -3.74
N TYR A 60 14.35 -4.64 -4.14
CA TYR A 60 13.41 -3.93 -3.28
C TYR A 60 12.77 -4.87 -2.24
N TYR A 61 12.23 -6.02 -2.65
CA TYR A 61 11.55 -6.94 -1.74
C TYR A 61 12.45 -7.59 -0.69
N ARG A 62 13.74 -7.71 -0.97
CA ARG A 62 14.73 -8.15 0.01
C ARG A 62 15.15 -7.02 0.95
N LEU A 63 15.21 -5.80 0.43
CA LEU A 63 15.59 -4.62 1.20
C LEU A 63 14.51 -4.21 2.19
N LEU A 64 13.24 -4.48 1.89
CA LEU A 64 12.11 -4.21 2.79
C LEU A 64 12.10 -5.04 4.09
N GLU A 65 12.95 -6.05 4.20
CA GLU A 65 13.18 -6.77 5.47
C GLU A 65 14.05 -5.95 6.45
N LYS A 66 14.64 -4.84 5.98
CA LYS A 66 15.54 -4.00 6.77
C LYS A 66 14.84 -2.71 7.18
N GLU A 67 14.58 -2.56 8.47
CA GLU A 67 13.90 -1.38 9.02
C GLU A 67 14.62 -0.06 8.67
N GLU A 68 15.97 -0.07 8.66
CA GLU A 68 16.76 1.09 8.24
C GLU A 68 16.41 1.57 6.83
N ILE A 69 16.21 0.64 5.89
CA ILE A 69 15.84 0.97 4.50
C ILE A 69 14.43 1.52 4.44
N VAL A 70 13.50 0.91 5.18
CA VAL A 70 12.10 1.37 5.28
C VAL A 70 12.06 2.81 5.82
N ASN A 71 12.82 3.09 6.89
CA ASN A 71 12.92 4.43 7.47
C ASN A 71 13.53 5.45 6.49
N ARG A 72 14.54 5.06 5.71
CA ARG A 72 15.11 5.93 4.66
C ARG A 72 14.09 6.25 3.57
N ILE A 73 13.30 5.27 3.15
CA ILE A 73 12.24 5.50 2.16
C ILE A 73 11.20 6.47 2.74
N LEU A 74 10.74 6.28 3.96
CA LEU A 74 9.81 7.20 4.61
C LEU A 74 10.38 8.63 4.68
N ALA A 75 11.66 8.77 5.05
CA ALA A 75 12.33 10.06 5.14
C ALA A 75 12.39 10.82 3.79
N GLU A 76 12.54 10.11 2.65
CA GLU A 76 12.48 10.71 1.31
C GLU A 76 11.11 11.36 1.01
N PHE A 77 10.05 10.93 1.71
CA PHE A 77 8.72 11.54 1.64
C PHE A 77 8.46 12.54 2.77
N GLY A 78 9.46 12.87 3.57
CA GLY A 78 9.33 13.76 4.73
C GLY A 78 8.55 13.14 5.89
N LEU A 79 8.41 11.83 5.92
CA LEU A 79 7.68 11.09 6.95
C LEU A 79 8.65 10.56 8.01
N HIS A 80 8.42 10.96 9.26
CA HIS A 80 9.24 10.62 10.40
C HIS A 80 8.35 10.20 11.57
N GLY A 81 8.78 9.24 12.36
CA GLY A 81 8.05 8.78 13.55
C GLY A 81 7.46 7.38 13.43
N GLU A 82 6.90 6.90 14.53
CA GLU A 82 6.40 5.54 14.67
C GLU A 82 5.05 5.34 13.95
N GLU A 83 4.29 6.42 13.73
CA GLU A 83 2.97 6.38 13.09
C GLU A 83 3.05 6.44 11.56
N CYS A 84 4.26 6.34 10.98
CA CYS A 84 4.44 6.39 9.54
C CYS A 84 4.61 4.97 8.99
N HIS A 85 3.82 4.63 7.98
CA HIS A 85 3.79 3.28 7.42
C HIS A 85 3.95 3.31 5.90
N ILE A 86 4.64 2.28 5.36
CA ILE A 86 4.60 1.94 3.95
C ILE A 86 3.58 0.81 3.77
N ILE A 87 2.66 0.98 2.83
CA ILE A 87 1.67 -0.03 2.49
C ILE A 87 1.98 -0.55 1.10
N ASN A 88 2.29 -1.85 1.00
CA ASN A 88 2.63 -2.52 -0.25
C ASN A 88 1.55 -3.49 -0.71
N GLY A 89 1.40 -3.57 -2.03
CA GLY A 89 0.67 -4.63 -2.73
C GLY A 89 1.55 -5.30 -3.79
N HIS A 90 0.93 -5.90 -4.81
CA HIS A 90 1.53 -6.51 -6.01
C HIS A 90 2.26 -7.85 -5.80
N ILE A 91 3.00 -8.06 -4.72
CA ILE A 91 3.59 -9.37 -4.42
C ILE A 91 2.93 -9.94 -3.18
N PRO A 92 2.19 -11.03 -3.32
CA PRO A 92 1.44 -11.59 -2.20
C PRO A 92 2.35 -12.20 -1.14
N VAL A 93 1.91 -12.09 0.11
CA VAL A 93 2.50 -12.74 1.27
C VAL A 93 2.31 -14.25 1.18
N GLU A 94 3.38 -15.02 1.36
CA GLU A 94 3.33 -16.49 1.38
C GLU A 94 3.11 -17.00 2.82
N SER A 95 1.90 -16.81 3.35
CA SER A 95 1.55 -17.19 4.75
C SER A 95 1.81 -18.66 5.05
N LYS A 96 1.66 -19.56 4.07
CA LYS A 96 2.03 -20.98 4.21
C LYS A 96 3.50 -21.20 4.55
N LYS A 97 4.36 -20.26 4.19
CA LYS A 97 5.79 -20.31 4.52
C LYS A 97 6.14 -19.54 5.80
N GLY A 98 5.13 -19.08 6.53
CA GLY A 98 5.33 -18.31 7.76
C GLY A 98 5.66 -16.83 7.52
N GLU A 99 5.46 -16.32 6.29
CA GLU A 99 5.68 -14.90 6.02
C GLU A 99 4.58 -14.05 6.67
N SER A 100 4.98 -12.99 7.39
CA SER A 100 4.06 -12.04 8.02
C SER A 100 3.74 -10.88 7.07
N PRO A 101 2.49 -10.40 7.02
CA PRO A 101 2.13 -9.17 6.33
C PRO A 101 2.64 -7.90 7.05
N ILE A 102 3.03 -8.02 8.32
CA ILE A 102 3.56 -6.93 9.13
C ILE A 102 5.07 -7.11 9.23
N LYS A 103 5.83 -6.13 8.74
CA LYS A 103 7.29 -6.13 8.75
C LYS A 103 7.83 -4.87 9.40
N CYS A 104 9.10 -4.90 9.81
CA CYS A 104 9.82 -3.75 10.38
C CYS A 104 9.03 -3.09 11.52
N ASN A 105 8.59 -3.89 12.50
CA ASN A 105 7.84 -3.43 13.67
C ASN A 105 6.58 -2.60 13.31
N GLY A 106 5.88 -2.98 12.21
CA GLY A 106 4.69 -2.30 11.75
C GLY A 106 4.93 -1.17 10.75
N LYS A 107 6.17 -0.75 10.50
CA LYS A 107 6.48 0.32 9.54
C LYS A 107 6.24 -0.06 8.09
N LEU A 108 6.21 -1.37 7.78
CA LEU A 108 5.86 -1.88 6.47
C LEU A 108 4.74 -2.89 6.56
N LEU A 109 3.68 -2.67 5.78
CA LEU A 109 2.51 -3.52 5.70
C LEU A 109 2.36 -4.05 4.28
N ILE A 110 2.20 -5.37 4.12
CA ILE A 110 1.94 -5.99 2.82
C ILE A 110 0.50 -6.48 2.83
N ILE A 111 -0.36 -5.86 2.01
CA ILE A 111 -1.80 -6.15 1.97
C ILE A 111 -2.21 -7.04 0.81
N ASP A 112 -1.26 -7.56 0.04
CA ASP A 112 -1.54 -8.51 -1.03
C ASP A 112 -1.46 -9.94 -0.50
N GLY A 113 -2.59 -10.63 -0.53
CA GLY A 113 -2.71 -12.04 -0.16
C GLY A 113 -3.03 -12.94 -1.35
N GLY A 114 -3.15 -12.37 -2.55
CA GLY A 114 -3.53 -13.09 -3.75
C GLY A 114 -5.00 -13.54 -3.72
N PHE A 115 -5.95 -12.63 -3.82
CA PHE A 115 -7.40 -12.90 -3.80
C PHE A 115 -7.86 -13.92 -4.83
N SER A 116 -7.13 -14.04 -5.94
CA SER A 116 -7.46 -15.04 -6.97
C SER A 116 -7.34 -16.46 -6.43
N LYS A 117 -8.35 -17.28 -6.67
CA LYS A 117 -8.38 -18.70 -6.29
C LYS A 117 -7.12 -19.47 -6.72
N ALA A 118 -6.52 -19.09 -7.85
CA ALA A 118 -5.29 -19.68 -8.36
C ALA A 118 -4.07 -19.43 -7.43
N TYR A 119 -4.06 -18.33 -6.69
CA TYR A 119 -2.97 -18.01 -5.76
C TYR A 119 -3.18 -18.54 -4.36
N GLN A 120 -4.43 -18.77 -3.91
CA GLN A 120 -4.75 -19.22 -2.55
C GLN A 120 -4.05 -20.53 -2.18
N GLY A 121 -3.90 -21.43 -3.15
CA GLY A 121 -3.12 -22.66 -2.98
C GLY A 121 -1.67 -22.44 -2.58
N LYS A 122 -1.07 -21.34 -3.05
CA LYS A 122 0.32 -20.94 -2.79
C LYS A 122 0.45 -20.06 -1.54
N THR A 123 -0.42 -19.08 -1.40
CA THR A 123 -0.37 -18.09 -0.30
C THR A 123 -0.92 -18.65 1.00
N GLY A 124 -1.97 -19.49 0.93
CA GLY A 124 -2.62 -20.08 2.10
C GLY A 124 -3.76 -19.24 2.69
N ILE A 125 -4.02 -18.07 2.12
CA ILE A 125 -5.11 -17.17 2.53
C ILE A 125 -5.86 -16.65 1.30
N ALA A 126 -7.05 -16.10 1.52
CA ALA A 126 -7.82 -15.44 0.46
C ALA A 126 -7.40 -13.98 0.22
N GLY A 127 -6.77 -13.35 1.19
CA GLY A 127 -6.29 -11.97 1.07
C GLY A 127 -6.21 -11.24 2.40
N TYR A 128 -5.81 -9.98 2.32
CA TYR A 128 -5.75 -9.08 3.46
C TYR A 128 -6.63 -7.85 3.24
N THR A 129 -7.25 -7.36 4.31
CA THR A 129 -7.89 -6.05 4.36
C THR A 129 -7.20 -5.21 5.41
N LEU A 130 -6.70 -4.04 5.01
CA LEU A 130 -6.21 -3.04 5.94
C LEU A 130 -7.38 -2.19 6.43
N ILE A 131 -7.59 -2.14 7.73
CA ILE A 131 -8.64 -1.37 8.39
C ILE A 131 -7.96 -0.25 9.18
N TYR A 132 -8.24 1.00 8.80
CA TYR A 132 -7.84 2.17 9.56
C TYR A 132 -9.06 2.80 10.22
N ASN A 133 -8.97 3.06 11.50
CA ASN A 133 -10.00 3.74 12.26
C ASN A 133 -9.38 4.67 13.30
N SER A 134 -10.22 5.34 14.07
CA SER A 134 -9.79 6.31 15.09
C SER A 134 -8.96 5.73 16.26
N TYR A 135 -8.81 4.41 16.31
CA TYR A 135 -7.98 3.72 17.32
C TYR A 135 -6.72 3.08 16.74
N GLY A 136 -6.51 3.16 15.42
CA GLY A 136 -5.29 2.70 14.79
C GLY A 136 -5.49 1.83 13.56
N LEU A 137 -4.50 0.98 13.27
CA LEU A 137 -4.41 0.13 12.10
C LEU A 137 -4.55 -1.35 12.47
N VAL A 138 -5.39 -2.06 11.73
CA VAL A 138 -5.62 -3.51 11.87
C VAL A 138 -5.55 -4.16 10.50
N ILE A 139 -4.86 -5.28 10.37
CA ILE A 139 -4.93 -6.15 9.20
C ILE A 139 -5.87 -7.32 9.49
N ALA A 140 -6.89 -7.49 8.67
CA ALA A 140 -7.72 -8.67 8.67
C ALA A 140 -7.23 -9.65 7.59
N ALA A 141 -6.78 -10.84 7.99
CA ALA A 141 -6.41 -11.93 7.09
C ALA A 141 -7.62 -12.81 6.87
N HIS A 142 -8.03 -13.00 5.62
CA HIS A 142 -9.22 -13.76 5.25
C HIS A 142 -8.84 -15.19 4.88
N GLU A 143 -9.54 -16.16 5.45
CA GLU A 143 -9.41 -17.55 5.05
C GLU A 143 -10.01 -17.78 3.64
N PRO A 144 -9.52 -18.78 2.90
CA PRO A 144 -10.09 -19.14 1.62
C PRO A 144 -11.56 -19.54 1.76
N PHE A 145 -12.41 -18.97 0.90
CA PHE A 145 -13.81 -19.38 0.81
C PHE A 145 -13.91 -20.72 0.07
N GLU A 146 -14.49 -21.72 0.71
CA GLU A 146 -14.58 -23.07 0.15
C GLU A 146 -15.67 -23.19 -0.91
N SER A 147 -16.94 -23.02 -0.52
CA SER A 147 -18.09 -22.99 -1.43
C SER A 147 -19.34 -22.40 -0.76
N VAL A 148 -20.28 -21.95 -1.57
CA VAL A 148 -21.58 -21.42 -1.12
C VAL A 148 -22.37 -22.54 -0.43
N GLU A 149 -22.39 -23.76 -0.99
CA GLU A 149 -23.13 -24.90 -0.48
C GLU A 149 -22.65 -25.24 0.94
N LYS A 150 -21.33 -25.26 1.14
CA LYS A 150 -20.74 -25.58 2.45
C LYS A 150 -21.02 -24.46 3.46
N ALA A 151 -20.91 -23.21 3.05
CA ALA A 151 -21.22 -22.06 3.91
C ALA A 151 -22.69 -22.09 4.38
N VAL A 152 -23.62 -22.41 3.49
CA VAL A 152 -25.06 -22.51 3.81
C VAL A 152 -25.35 -23.72 4.69
N GLN A 153 -24.79 -24.90 4.39
CA GLN A 153 -25.04 -26.13 5.13
C GLN A 153 -24.47 -26.06 6.55
N GLU A 154 -23.30 -25.49 6.71
CA GLU A 154 -22.61 -25.46 8.02
C GLU A 154 -22.84 -24.15 8.78
N GLY A 155 -23.58 -23.19 8.19
CA GLY A 155 -23.80 -21.87 8.77
C GLY A 155 -22.49 -21.09 9.00
N ARG A 156 -21.45 -21.40 8.21
CA ARG A 156 -20.12 -20.78 8.36
C ARG A 156 -20.03 -19.52 7.53
N ASP A 157 -19.59 -18.46 8.19
CA ASP A 157 -19.12 -17.25 7.52
C ASP A 157 -17.64 -17.39 7.17
N VAL A 158 -17.11 -16.46 6.34
CA VAL A 158 -15.69 -16.38 6.06
C VAL A 158 -14.95 -15.96 7.32
N HIS A 159 -14.11 -16.84 7.83
CA HIS A 159 -13.30 -16.53 9.01
C HIS A 159 -12.20 -15.54 8.64
N SER A 160 -11.98 -14.57 9.53
CA SER A 160 -10.93 -13.57 9.38
C SER A 160 -10.15 -13.44 10.69
N HIS A 161 -8.85 -13.56 10.61
CA HIS A 161 -7.95 -13.30 11.72
C HIS A 161 -7.52 -11.85 11.71
N ARG A 162 -7.65 -11.17 12.85
CA ARG A 162 -7.23 -9.77 13.00
C ARG A 162 -5.83 -9.69 13.59
N LEU A 163 -4.95 -8.99 12.90
CA LEU A 163 -3.60 -8.67 13.34
C LEU A 163 -3.56 -7.17 13.65
N LEU A 164 -3.32 -6.86 14.91
CA LEU A 164 -3.18 -5.48 15.36
C LEU A 164 -1.83 -4.93 14.91
N VAL A 165 -1.83 -3.83 14.18
CA VAL A 165 -0.62 -3.15 13.71
C VAL A 165 -0.29 -1.98 14.62
N GLU A 166 -1.27 -1.10 14.83
CA GLU A 166 -1.17 0.09 15.65
C GLU A 166 -2.42 0.25 16.51
N HIS A 167 -2.26 0.57 17.77
CA HIS A 167 -3.36 0.95 18.65
C HIS A 167 -2.99 2.19 19.44
N VAL A 168 -3.82 3.23 19.34
CA VAL A 168 -3.66 4.46 20.11
C VAL A 168 -4.60 4.46 21.31
N VAL A 169 -4.07 4.82 22.48
CA VAL A 169 -4.86 4.89 23.73
C VAL A 169 -5.89 6.00 23.65
N LYS A 170 -5.51 7.15 23.09
CA LYS A 170 -6.42 8.28 22.86
C LYS A 170 -6.94 8.21 21.44
N ARG A 171 -8.26 8.13 21.31
CA ARG A 171 -8.95 8.14 20.01
C ARG A 171 -8.55 9.35 19.19
N LYS A 172 -8.08 9.13 17.96
CA LYS A 172 -7.84 10.19 16.97
C LYS A 172 -9.18 10.77 16.49
N THR A 173 -9.27 12.08 16.45
CA THR A 173 -10.46 12.80 15.99
C THR A 173 -10.18 13.49 14.65
N VAL A 174 -11.21 14.05 14.00
CA VAL A 174 -11.02 14.86 12.78
C VAL A 174 -10.08 16.03 13.05
N ALA A 175 -10.13 16.63 14.23
CA ALA A 175 -9.26 17.74 14.63
C ALA A 175 -7.75 17.38 14.61
N ASP A 176 -7.42 16.12 14.76
CA ASP A 176 -6.03 15.64 14.76
C ASP A 176 -5.48 15.39 13.33
N THR A 177 -6.33 15.52 12.31
CA THR A 177 -5.97 15.31 10.90
C THR A 177 -5.59 16.63 10.20
N ASP A 178 -4.92 16.52 9.02
CA ASP A 178 -4.61 17.69 8.18
C ASP A 178 -5.87 18.45 7.77
N VAL A 179 -6.94 17.73 7.43
CA VAL A 179 -8.25 18.33 7.11
C VAL A 179 -8.82 19.05 8.32
N GLY A 180 -8.72 18.46 9.51
CA GLY A 180 -9.16 19.09 10.75
C GLY A 180 -8.40 20.38 11.05
N ARG A 181 -7.08 20.40 10.85
CA ARG A 181 -6.26 21.62 11.00
C ARG A 181 -6.71 22.72 10.04
N SER A 182 -6.91 22.41 8.77
CA SER A 182 -7.41 23.36 7.77
C SER A 182 -8.79 23.92 8.14
N ILE A 183 -9.70 23.08 8.63
CA ILE A 183 -11.02 23.51 9.11
C ILE A 183 -10.87 24.46 10.29
N GLN A 184 -9.99 24.19 11.25
CA GLN A 184 -9.74 25.05 12.39
C GLN A 184 -9.17 26.42 11.98
N GLU A 185 -8.27 26.44 10.98
CA GLU A 185 -7.76 27.70 10.41
C GLU A 185 -8.89 28.53 9.79
N ASN A 186 -9.73 27.92 8.96
CA ASN A 186 -10.88 28.57 8.35
C ASN A 186 -11.87 29.12 9.40
N ILE A 187 -12.11 28.34 10.47
CA ILE A 187 -12.97 28.80 11.58
C ILE A 187 -12.40 30.09 12.22
N ARG A 188 -11.09 30.12 12.52
CA ARG A 188 -10.40 31.26 13.10
C ARG A 188 -10.48 32.48 12.18
N GLU A 189 -10.36 32.31 10.87
CA GLU A 189 -10.49 33.39 9.91
C GLU A 189 -11.92 33.95 9.87
N LEU A 190 -12.92 33.06 9.87
CA LEU A 190 -14.32 33.47 9.91
C LEU A 190 -14.70 34.18 11.22
N GLU A 191 -14.14 33.76 12.35
CA GLU A 191 -14.32 34.43 13.63
C GLU A 191 -13.74 35.86 13.60
N LYS A 192 -12.55 36.04 13.03
CA LYS A 192 -11.94 37.37 12.83
C LYS A 192 -12.80 38.25 11.92
N LEU A 193 -13.31 37.70 10.81
CA LEU A 193 -14.18 38.39 9.89
C LEU A 193 -15.48 38.84 10.59
N LEU A 194 -16.08 37.94 11.37
CA LEU A 194 -17.28 38.23 12.14
C LEU A 194 -17.03 39.34 13.18
N GLN A 195 -15.89 39.32 13.83
CA GLN A 195 -15.50 40.36 14.77
C GLN A 195 -15.35 41.72 14.07
N ALA A 196 -14.62 41.79 12.95
CA ALA A 196 -14.44 43.00 12.16
C ALA A 196 -15.77 43.59 11.70
N TYR A 197 -16.71 42.74 11.29
CA TYR A 197 -18.07 43.17 10.93
C TYR A 197 -18.81 43.76 12.13
N ARG A 198 -18.74 43.14 13.30
CA ARG A 198 -19.40 43.65 14.52
C ARG A 198 -18.80 44.96 15.02
N GLU A 199 -17.53 45.18 14.78
CA GLU A 199 -16.80 46.39 15.15
C GLU A 199 -16.96 47.51 14.11
N GLY A 200 -17.63 47.26 12.98
CA GLY A 200 -17.82 48.20 11.89
C GLY A 200 -16.55 48.53 11.12
N ALA A 201 -15.58 47.59 11.10
CA ALA A 201 -14.35 47.74 10.35
C ALA A 201 -14.51 47.34 8.86
N ILE A 202 -15.59 46.62 8.55
CA ILE A 202 -16.04 46.23 7.22
C ILE A 202 -17.55 46.32 7.13
#